data_52a05d0f99301ec5d820ac3d237501ad
#
_entry.id   52a05d0f99301ec5d820ac3d237501ad
#
_cell.length_a   1.000
_cell.length_b   1.000
_cell.length_c   1.000
_cell.angle_alpha   90.00
_cell.angle_beta   90.00
_cell.angle_gamma   90.00
#
_symmetry.space_group_name_H-M   'P 1'
#
loop_
_entity.id
_entity.type
_entity.pdbx_description
1 polymer ?
#
loop_
_entity_poly.entity_id
_entity_poly.type
_entity_poly.pdbx_seq_one_letter_code
_entity_poly.pdbx_strand_id
1 'polypeptide(L)'
;MRKLADYGRDDHPAEDPERAQLAWTVALLDDCDECDGLRVELTVEEVGSPGAGLVAHLAPATARRLRAALARALREMGEAEDG
;
A
#
# COMPACT_ATOMS: atom_id res chain seq x y z
N MET A 1 -8.53 -10.89 -9.41
CA MET A 1 -8.02 -9.90 -8.45
C MET A 1 -9.18 -9.11 -7.84
N ARG A 2 -9.12 -8.86 -6.55
CA ARG A 2 -10.19 -8.13 -5.85
C ARG A 2 -9.59 -7.00 -5.03
N LYS A 3 -10.02 -5.77 -5.29
CA LYS A 3 -9.57 -4.62 -4.52
C LYS A 3 -10.21 -4.64 -3.14
N LEU A 4 -9.40 -4.44 -2.12
CA LEU A 4 -9.84 -4.38 -0.73
C LEU A 4 -9.83 -2.97 -0.18
N ALA A 5 -8.89 -2.15 -0.64
CA ALA A 5 -8.84 -0.73 -0.32
C ALA A 5 -8.42 0.01 -1.57
N ASP A 6 -9.16 1.03 -1.94
CA ASP A 6 -8.98 1.71 -3.21
C ASP A 6 -8.72 3.19 -2.98
N TYR A 7 -7.67 3.68 -3.62
CA TYR A 7 -7.30 5.09 -3.68
C TYR A 7 -7.23 5.82 -2.35
N GLY A 8 -6.49 5.25 -1.41
CA GLY A 8 -6.00 6.05 -0.31
C GLY A 8 -4.94 7.02 -0.84
N ARG A 9 -4.95 8.25 -0.36
CA ARG A 9 -3.91 9.21 -0.69
C ARG A 9 -3.01 9.40 0.51
N ASP A 10 -1.72 9.69 0.26
CA ASP A 10 -0.84 10.00 1.35
C ASP A 10 -1.16 11.39 1.92
N ASP A 11 -0.57 11.71 3.06
CA ASP A 11 -0.90 12.93 3.80
C ASP A 11 0.16 14.02 3.61
N HIS A 12 0.97 13.88 2.58
CA HIS A 12 1.92 14.94 2.23
C HIS A 12 1.15 16.12 1.62
N PRO A 13 1.53 17.37 1.95
CA PRO A 13 0.82 18.54 1.43
C PRO A 13 0.72 18.53 -0.10
N ALA A 14 -0.49 18.71 -0.61
CA ALA A 14 -0.75 18.64 -2.05
C ALA A 14 -0.13 19.78 -2.82
N GLU A 15 0.13 20.90 -2.15
CA GLU A 15 0.71 22.10 -2.78
C GLU A 15 2.23 22.11 -2.78
N ASP A 16 2.88 21.04 -2.32
CA ASP A 16 4.34 20.96 -2.36
C ASP A 16 4.80 20.85 -3.81
N PRO A 17 5.58 21.84 -4.33
CA PRO A 17 6.00 21.80 -5.73
C PRO A 17 7.10 20.78 -6.01
N GLU A 18 7.76 20.26 -4.98
CA GLU A 18 8.89 19.34 -5.15
C GLU A 18 8.49 17.89 -5.07
N ARG A 19 7.28 17.60 -4.61
CA ARG A 19 6.83 16.23 -4.44
C ARG A 19 5.34 16.12 -4.70
N ALA A 20 5.00 15.26 -5.65
CA ALA A 20 3.61 14.98 -5.95
C ALA A 20 2.98 14.13 -4.85
N GLN A 21 1.68 14.25 -4.69
CA GLN A 21 0.91 13.42 -3.78
C GLN A 21 0.81 12.01 -4.35
N LEU A 22 0.87 11.01 -3.47
CA LEU A 22 0.82 9.61 -3.85
C LEU A 22 -0.53 8.99 -3.51
N ALA A 23 -0.93 8.01 -4.31
CA ALA A 23 -2.11 7.19 -4.06
C ALA A 23 -1.67 5.75 -3.84
N TRP A 24 -2.42 5.02 -3.03
CA TRP A 24 -2.13 3.62 -2.75
C TRP A 24 -3.40 2.77 -2.87
N THR A 25 -3.20 1.50 -3.23
CA THR A 25 -4.28 0.53 -3.38
C THR A 25 -3.83 -0.81 -2.82
N VAL A 26 -4.74 -1.50 -2.15
CA VAL A 26 -4.50 -2.85 -1.66
C VAL A 26 -5.50 -3.79 -2.30
N ALA A 27 -5.02 -4.88 -2.88
CA ALA A 27 -5.87 -5.86 -3.54
C ALA A 27 -5.46 -7.28 -3.17
N LEU A 28 -6.38 -8.21 -3.33
CA LEU A 28 -6.08 -9.62 -3.24
C LEU A 28 -5.77 -10.13 -4.64
N LEU A 29 -4.56 -10.62 -4.83
CA LEU A 29 -4.08 -11.07 -6.13
C LEU A 29 -4.12 -12.60 -6.19
N ASP A 30 -4.84 -13.13 -7.17
CA ASP A 30 -4.99 -14.57 -7.33
C ASP A 30 -4.65 -15.05 -8.75
N ASP A 31 -4.23 -14.16 -9.62
CA ASP A 31 -4.02 -14.45 -11.03
C ASP A 31 -2.61 -14.17 -11.53
N CYS A 32 -1.64 -14.13 -10.64
CA CYS A 32 -0.25 -13.97 -11.04
C CYS A 32 0.36 -15.34 -11.36
N ASP A 33 0.80 -15.54 -12.60
CA ASP A 33 1.36 -16.82 -13.03
C ASP A 33 2.71 -17.12 -12.37
N GLU A 34 3.44 -16.10 -11.96
CA GLU A 34 4.76 -16.25 -11.38
C GLU A 34 4.73 -16.34 -9.86
N CYS A 35 3.59 -16.04 -9.24
CA CYS A 35 3.43 -16.19 -7.81
C CYS A 35 2.88 -17.57 -7.50
N ASP A 36 3.38 -18.15 -6.42
CA ASP A 36 2.92 -19.46 -5.99
C ASP A 36 1.82 -19.28 -4.94
N GLY A 37 0.60 -19.06 -5.41
CA GLY A 37 -0.56 -18.88 -4.56
C GLY A 37 -1.00 -17.43 -4.43
N LEU A 38 -1.82 -17.16 -3.43
CA LEU A 38 -2.39 -15.83 -3.22
C LEU A 38 -1.35 -14.84 -2.71
N ARG A 39 -1.51 -13.60 -3.12
CA ARG A 39 -0.63 -12.51 -2.69
C ARG A 39 -1.48 -11.29 -2.34
N VAL A 40 -0.93 -10.43 -1.48
CA VAL A 40 -1.45 -9.08 -1.30
C VAL A 40 -0.75 -8.20 -2.32
N GLU A 41 -1.52 -7.53 -3.17
CA GLU A 41 -0.95 -6.58 -4.11
C GLU A 41 -1.04 -5.19 -3.51
N LEU A 42 0.11 -4.57 -3.32
CA LEU A 42 0.20 -3.19 -2.85
C LEU A 42 0.71 -2.34 -4.00
N THR A 43 -0.07 -1.35 -4.39
CA THR A 43 0.30 -0.43 -5.46
C THR A 43 0.47 0.96 -4.86
N VAL A 44 1.55 1.64 -5.25
CA VAL A 44 1.79 3.04 -4.89
C VAL A 44 2.11 3.78 -6.17
N GLU A 45 1.35 4.83 -6.44
CA GLU A 45 1.55 5.60 -7.67
C GLU A 45 1.30 7.09 -7.44
N GLU A 46 1.87 7.89 -8.32
CA GLU A 46 1.68 9.33 -8.27
C GLU A 46 0.27 9.70 -8.71
N VAL A 47 -0.39 10.58 -7.99
CA VAL A 47 -1.73 11.04 -8.34
C VAL A 47 -1.69 11.72 -9.71
N GLY A 48 -2.57 11.29 -10.60
CA GLY A 48 -2.60 11.81 -11.96
C GLY A 48 -1.79 11.01 -12.97
N SER A 49 -1.10 9.95 -12.52
CA SER A 49 -0.28 9.10 -13.40
C SER A 49 -0.63 7.64 -13.21
N PRO A 50 -1.87 7.22 -13.50
CA PRO A 50 -2.27 5.84 -13.31
C PRO A 50 -1.46 4.88 -14.16
N GLY A 51 -1.09 3.74 -13.59
CA GLY A 51 -0.32 2.73 -14.28
C GLY A 51 1.19 2.98 -14.28
N ALA A 52 1.65 4.11 -13.72
CA ALA A 52 3.08 4.44 -13.69
C ALA A 52 3.70 4.19 -12.32
N GLY A 53 3.00 3.51 -11.42
CA GLY A 53 3.46 3.30 -10.06
C GLY A 53 4.25 2.02 -9.88
N LEU A 54 4.57 1.76 -8.63
CA LEU A 54 5.25 0.54 -8.20
C LEU A 54 4.21 -0.43 -7.64
N VAL A 55 4.39 -1.71 -7.96
CA VAL A 55 3.48 -2.77 -7.53
C VAL A 55 4.29 -3.84 -6.82
N ALA A 56 3.88 -4.16 -5.60
CA ALA A 56 4.51 -5.22 -4.82
C ALA A 56 3.53 -6.38 -4.64
N HIS A 57 4.03 -7.59 -4.77
CA HIS A 57 3.27 -8.81 -4.49
C HIS A 57 3.79 -9.39 -3.17
N LEU A 58 2.97 -9.33 -2.13
CA LEU A 58 3.38 -9.72 -0.79
C LEU A 58 2.78 -11.08 -0.42
N ALA A 59 3.65 -12.02 -0.08
CA ALA A 59 3.19 -13.27 0.52
C ALA A 59 2.59 -12.99 1.91
N PRO A 60 1.78 -13.88 2.46
CA PRO A 60 1.16 -13.63 3.77
C PRO A 60 2.13 -13.24 4.87
N ALA A 61 3.29 -13.90 4.94
CA ALA A 61 4.28 -13.57 5.96
C ALA A 61 4.84 -12.16 5.79
N THR A 62 5.09 -11.74 4.55
CA THR A 62 5.60 -10.40 4.28
C THR A 62 4.53 -9.35 4.58
N ALA A 63 3.27 -9.63 4.22
CA ALA A 63 2.17 -8.73 4.51
C ALA A 63 2.00 -8.54 6.03
N ARG A 64 2.15 -9.61 6.81
CA ARG A 64 2.11 -9.51 8.28
C ARG A 64 3.23 -8.65 8.82
N ARG A 65 4.43 -8.77 8.24
CA ARG A 65 5.56 -7.93 8.68
C ARG A 65 5.33 -6.45 8.37
N LEU A 66 4.77 -6.15 7.21
CA LEU A 66 4.41 -4.78 6.88
C LEU A 66 3.36 -4.24 7.84
N ARG A 67 2.33 -5.04 8.12
CA ARG A 67 1.30 -4.66 9.08
C ARG A 67 1.88 -4.39 10.46
N ALA A 68 2.79 -5.26 10.91
CA ALA A 68 3.44 -5.10 12.22
C ALA A 68 4.31 -3.84 12.25
N ALA A 69 5.01 -3.52 11.16
CA ALA A 69 5.83 -2.32 11.08
C ALA A 69 4.97 -1.05 11.16
N LEU A 70 3.82 -1.04 10.49
CA LEU A 70 2.89 0.08 10.56
C LEU A 70 2.35 0.23 11.99
N ALA A 71 1.98 -0.87 12.62
CA ALA A 71 1.49 -0.85 14.00
C ALA A 71 2.55 -0.31 14.95
N ARG A 72 3.81 -0.72 14.77
CA ARG A 72 4.91 -0.23 15.60
C ARG A 72 5.11 1.28 15.42
N ALA A 73 5.03 1.77 14.19
CA ALA A 73 5.17 3.20 13.93
C ALA A 73 4.06 3.99 14.62
N LEU A 74 2.83 3.48 14.58
CA LEU A 74 1.71 4.12 15.27
C LEU A 74 1.94 4.18 16.77
N ARG A 75 2.43 3.09 17.38
CA ARG A 75 2.74 3.07 18.82
C ARG A 75 3.80 4.10 19.17
N GLU A 76 4.83 4.23 18.34
CA GLU A 76 5.89 5.20 18.61
C GLU A 76 5.42 6.65 18.48
N MET A 77 4.37 6.88 17.71
CA MET A 77 3.71 8.18 17.60
C MET A 77 2.73 8.43 18.76
N GLY A 78 2.47 7.42 19.58
CA GLY A 78 1.48 7.53 20.65
C GLY A 78 0.05 7.27 20.20
N GLU A 79 -0.14 6.69 19.02
CA GLU A 79 -1.45 6.41 18.46
C GLU A 79 -1.86 4.95 18.66
N ALA A 80 -3.17 4.69 18.63
CA ALA A 80 -3.67 3.33 18.71
C ALA A 80 -3.37 2.57 17.42
N GLU A 81 -3.08 1.26 17.56
CA GLU A 81 -2.69 0.42 16.43
C GLU A 81 -3.89 -0.07 15.61
N ASP A 82 -5.05 -0.11 16.21
CA ASP A 82 -6.26 -0.67 15.62
C ASP A 82 -7.19 0.47 15.20
N GLY A 83 -6.78 1.18 14.23
CA GLY A 83 -7.55 2.35 13.83
C GLY A 83 -8.34 2.19 12.56
#